data_ded9d4597fe355cb97ce5817e1291f18
#
_entry.id   ded9d4597fe355cb97ce5817e1291f18
#
_cell.length_a   1.000
_cell.length_b   1.000
_cell.length_c   1.000
_cell.angle_alpha   90.00
_cell.angle_beta   90.00
_cell.angle_gamma   90.00
#
_symmetry.space_group_name_H-M   'P 1'
#
loop_
_entity.id
_entity.type
_entity.pdbx_description
1 polymer ?
#
loop_
_entity_poly.entity_id
_entity_poly.type
_entity_poly.pdbx_seq_one_letter_code
_entity_poly.pdbx_strand_id
1 'polypeptide(L)'
;MKDSSVPRPKSFPRNLFVPLLAGASLRDRIIASAGALAGIGLAGTICALLFPASMPWLIAPIGASAVLLFAVPASPLAQPWSIVGGNFISAIFGVVVAQAIREPALAAALAVSTAILVMSLLRCLHPPGGAAALSAVLGWQGFSGHVADFLVPVLLNSLILVAIGMLFHRFSGHSYPHRARPVDGKAVLPEPVGLLMDDIDGALADLGETFDISREDLALLLARAEVHAAARIAKTSIAAAGTKRTPGRKSVSAPEAIPR
;
A
#
# COMPACT_ATOMS: atom_id res chain seq x y z
N MET A 1 26.74 21.27 36.67
CA MET A 1 26.44 20.09 35.87
C MET A 1 24.99 19.73 36.13
N LYS A 2 24.06 20.10 35.21
CA LYS A 2 22.65 19.69 35.26
C LYS A 2 22.50 18.45 34.42
N ASP A 3 22.12 17.35 35.06
CA ASP A 3 21.87 16.06 34.47
C ASP A 3 20.61 16.15 33.58
N SER A 4 20.81 16.15 32.27
CA SER A 4 19.74 16.13 31.27
C SER A 4 19.35 14.66 31.02
N SER A 5 18.56 14.08 31.94
CA SER A 5 17.98 12.77 31.72
C SER A 5 16.94 12.85 30.59
N VAL A 6 17.34 12.37 29.41
CA VAL A 6 16.43 12.13 28.29
C VAL A 6 15.35 11.14 28.75
N PRO A 7 14.05 11.46 28.62
CA PRO A 7 12.99 10.54 29.00
C PRO A 7 13.09 9.26 28.15
N ARG A 8 13.28 8.10 28.81
CA ARG A 8 13.23 6.80 28.12
C ARG A 8 11.84 6.64 27.49
N PRO A 9 11.74 6.24 26.22
CA PRO A 9 10.46 5.98 25.59
C PRO A 9 9.74 4.90 26.43
N LYS A 10 8.48 5.19 26.81
CA LYS A 10 7.61 4.23 27.49
C LYS A 10 7.47 3.01 26.58
N SER A 11 7.82 1.83 27.08
CA SER A 11 7.61 0.56 26.38
C SER A 11 6.10 0.43 26.08
N PHE A 12 5.76 0.47 24.79
CA PHE A 12 4.39 0.19 24.35
C PHE A 12 4.04 -1.24 24.75
N PRO A 13 2.87 -1.48 25.37
CA PRO A 13 2.39 -2.83 25.56
C PRO A 13 2.31 -3.47 24.18
N ARG A 14 2.89 -4.66 24.01
CA ARG A 14 2.79 -5.48 22.80
C ARG A 14 1.32 -5.89 22.64
N ASN A 15 0.52 -5.04 22.03
CA ASN A 15 -0.82 -5.40 21.62
C ASN A 15 -0.68 -6.33 20.41
N LEU A 16 -0.89 -7.61 20.62
CA LEU A 16 -0.90 -8.67 19.59
C LEU A 16 -1.91 -8.41 18.45
N PHE A 17 -2.77 -7.38 18.56
CA PHE A 17 -3.83 -7.03 17.63
C PHE A 17 -3.76 -5.59 17.12
N VAL A 18 -2.57 -5.03 16.94
CA VAL A 18 -2.46 -3.75 16.24
C VAL A 18 -2.85 -3.97 14.77
N PRO A 19 -3.83 -3.21 14.24
CA PRO A 19 -4.19 -3.33 12.82
C PRO A 19 -2.96 -3.04 11.94
N LEU A 20 -2.58 -4.01 11.10
CA LEU A 20 -1.42 -3.90 10.19
C LEU A 20 -1.61 -2.80 9.13
N LEU A 21 -2.87 -2.52 8.76
CA LEU A 21 -3.21 -1.51 7.76
C LEU A 21 -3.85 -0.32 8.47
N ALA A 22 -3.13 0.78 8.55
CA ALA A 22 -3.65 2.03 9.08
C ALA A 22 -4.81 2.53 8.19
N GLY A 23 -5.92 2.92 8.82
CA GLY A 23 -7.08 3.48 8.13
C GLY A 23 -8.06 2.46 7.52
N ALA A 24 -7.76 1.16 7.50
CA ALA A 24 -8.67 0.15 6.95
C ALA A 24 -9.81 -0.20 7.93
N SER A 25 -11.04 0.04 7.51
CA SER A 25 -12.26 -0.34 8.24
C SER A 25 -12.63 -1.82 8.02
N LEU A 26 -13.56 -2.36 8.84
CA LEU A 26 -14.11 -3.71 8.61
C LEU A 26 -14.81 -3.81 7.25
N ARG A 27 -15.49 -2.74 6.82
CA ARG A 27 -16.13 -2.65 5.51
C ARG A 27 -15.12 -2.84 4.39
N ASP A 28 -13.96 -2.18 4.46
CA ASP A 28 -12.90 -2.29 3.44
C ASP A 28 -12.36 -3.72 3.36
N ARG A 29 -12.23 -4.40 4.49
CA ARG A 29 -11.80 -5.81 4.54
C ARG A 29 -12.80 -6.76 3.89
N ILE A 30 -14.11 -6.54 4.13
CA ILE A 30 -15.18 -7.33 3.49
C ILE A 30 -15.20 -7.08 1.98
N ILE A 31 -15.07 -5.82 1.55
CA ILE A 31 -14.99 -5.44 0.13
C ILE A 31 -13.78 -6.10 -0.52
N ALA A 32 -12.60 -6.04 0.11
CA ALA A 32 -11.39 -6.70 -0.39
C ALA A 32 -11.57 -8.21 -0.55
N SER A 33 -12.18 -8.87 0.45
CA SER A 33 -12.45 -10.32 0.39
C SER A 33 -13.42 -10.67 -0.73
N ALA A 34 -14.49 -9.88 -0.91
CA ALA A 34 -15.44 -10.07 -2.01
C ALA A 34 -14.77 -9.83 -3.38
N GLY A 35 -13.89 -8.83 -3.47
CA GLY A 35 -13.10 -8.56 -4.66
C GLY A 35 -12.17 -9.72 -5.02
N ALA A 36 -11.45 -10.26 -4.03
CA ALA A 36 -10.58 -11.42 -4.24
C ALA A 36 -11.38 -12.67 -4.66
N LEU A 37 -12.53 -12.92 -4.04
CA LEU A 37 -13.43 -14.02 -4.43
C LEU A 37 -13.87 -13.87 -5.90
N ALA A 38 -14.36 -12.69 -6.27
CA ALA A 38 -14.79 -12.42 -7.65
C ALA A 38 -13.61 -12.49 -8.63
N GLY A 39 -12.48 -11.86 -8.28
CA GLY A 39 -11.28 -11.78 -9.12
C GLY A 39 -10.69 -13.15 -9.41
N ILE A 40 -10.42 -13.94 -8.39
CA ILE A 40 -9.84 -15.28 -8.55
C ILE A 40 -10.88 -16.24 -9.18
N GLY A 41 -12.14 -16.19 -8.73
CA GLY A 41 -13.19 -17.06 -9.25
C GLY A 41 -13.44 -16.85 -10.73
N LEU A 42 -13.58 -15.60 -11.18
CA LEU A 42 -13.77 -15.29 -12.60
C LEU A 42 -12.52 -15.58 -13.43
N ALA A 43 -11.32 -15.18 -12.96
CA ALA A 43 -10.09 -15.47 -13.66
C ALA A 43 -9.87 -16.97 -13.83
N GLY A 44 -10.08 -17.73 -12.75
CA GLY A 44 -9.99 -19.20 -12.80
C GLY A 44 -10.99 -19.83 -13.75
N THR A 45 -12.26 -19.40 -13.68
CA THR A 45 -13.31 -19.93 -14.58
C THR A 45 -13.00 -19.63 -16.04
N ILE A 46 -12.63 -18.39 -16.37
CA ILE A 46 -12.29 -17.99 -17.74
C ILE A 46 -11.10 -18.80 -18.25
N CYS A 47 -10.04 -18.94 -17.45
CA CYS A 47 -8.86 -19.71 -17.85
C CYS A 47 -9.15 -21.20 -17.96
N ALA A 48 -10.00 -21.77 -17.08
CA ALA A 48 -10.43 -23.17 -17.18
C ALA A 48 -11.22 -23.47 -18.47
N LEU A 49 -11.93 -22.46 -19.00
CA LEU A 49 -12.64 -22.59 -20.28
C LEU A 49 -11.71 -22.41 -21.51
N LEU A 50 -10.63 -21.63 -21.34
CA LEU A 50 -9.72 -21.31 -22.44
C LEU A 50 -8.58 -22.32 -22.60
N PHE A 51 -8.14 -22.95 -21.50
CA PHE A 51 -6.99 -23.84 -21.51
C PHE A 51 -7.40 -25.31 -21.60
N PRO A 52 -6.61 -26.13 -22.33
CA PRO A 52 -6.78 -27.58 -22.27
C PRO A 52 -6.45 -28.10 -20.86
N ALA A 53 -6.98 -29.27 -20.51
CA ALA A 53 -6.81 -29.88 -19.18
C ALA A 53 -5.35 -30.16 -18.80
N SER A 54 -4.44 -30.16 -19.77
CA SER A 54 -3.00 -30.33 -19.55
C SER A 54 -2.30 -29.06 -19.05
N MET A 55 -2.93 -27.89 -19.15
CA MET A 55 -2.37 -26.61 -18.67
C MET A 55 -2.94 -26.20 -17.33
N PRO A 56 -2.15 -25.56 -16.46
CA PRO A 56 -2.65 -24.98 -15.23
C PRO A 56 -3.57 -23.80 -15.55
N TRP A 57 -4.87 -23.96 -15.26
CA TRP A 57 -5.87 -22.90 -15.45
C TRP A 57 -5.75 -21.76 -14.45
N LEU A 58 -5.15 -22.00 -13.30
CA LEU A 58 -4.87 -20.99 -12.27
C LEU A 58 -3.48 -21.23 -11.67
N ILE A 59 -2.69 -20.16 -11.54
CA ILE A 59 -1.35 -20.21 -10.94
C ILE A 59 -1.36 -19.66 -9.52
N ALA A 60 -0.63 -20.29 -8.61
CA ALA A 60 -0.61 -19.90 -7.19
C ALA A 60 -0.25 -18.43 -6.90
N PRO A 61 0.70 -17.80 -7.62
CA PRO A 61 1.03 -16.37 -7.44
C PRO A 61 -0.16 -15.41 -7.59
N ILE A 62 -1.20 -15.79 -8.33
CA ILE A 62 -2.41 -14.97 -8.51
C ILE A 62 -3.16 -14.74 -7.21
N GLY A 63 -3.13 -15.69 -6.27
CA GLY A 63 -3.71 -15.51 -4.94
C GLY A 63 -3.09 -14.33 -4.19
N ALA A 64 -1.75 -14.26 -4.18
CA ALA A 64 -1.03 -13.15 -3.56
C ALA A 64 -1.23 -11.82 -4.33
N SER A 65 -1.27 -11.87 -5.67
CA SER A 65 -1.61 -10.70 -6.51
C SER A 65 -3.01 -10.15 -6.20
N ALA A 66 -3.99 -11.04 -5.96
CA ALA A 66 -5.34 -10.63 -5.58
C ALA A 66 -5.38 -9.96 -4.20
N VAL A 67 -4.59 -10.43 -3.23
CA VAL A 67 -4.48 -9.76 -1.92
C VAL A 67 -3.99 -8.31 -2.11
N LEU A 68 -2.93 -8.08 -2.86
CA LEU A 68 -2.43 -6.73 -3.13
C LEU A 68 -3.46 -5.89 -3.89
N LEU A 69 -4.03 -6.41 -4.95
CA LEU A 69 -4.98 -5.70 -5.80
C LEU A 69 -6.25 -5.26 -5.06
N PHE A 70 -6.82 -6.13 -4.21
CA PHE A 70 -8.10 -5.85 -3.58
C PHE A 70 -7.99 -5.29 -2.16
N ALA A 71 -6.94 -5.63 -1.40
CA ALA A 71 -6.79 -5.17 -0.02
C ALA A 71 -5.95 -3.88 0.10
N VAL A 72 -5.02 -3.63 -0.82
CA VAL A 72 -4.14 -2.45 -0.82
C VAL A 72 -3.99 -1.85 -2.23
N PRO A 73 -5.10 -1.45 -2.88
CA PRO A 73 -5.09 -0.99 -4.28
C PRO A 73 -4.27 0.29 -4.50
N ALA A 74 -3.97 1.03 -3.44
CA ALA A 74 -3.12 2.21 -3.48
C ALA A 74 -1.62 1.88 -3.54
N SER A 75 -1.22 0.66 -3.17
CA SER A 75 0.19 0.25 -3.21
C SER A 75 0.77 0.36 -4.62
N PRO A 76 1.97 0.96 -4.79
CA PRO A 76 2.70 0.92 -6.06
C PRO A 76 2.94 -0.51 -6.58
N LEU A 77 3.10 -1.46 -5.66
CA LEU A 77 3.31 -2.88 -5.98
C LEU A 77 2.06 -3.59 -6.50
N ALA A 78 0.88 -2.98 -6.33
CA ALA A 78 -0.42 -3.50 -6.77
C ALA A 78 -0.89 -2.93 -8.11
N GLN A 79 -0.12 -2.03 -8.74
CA GLN A 79 -0.52 -1.37 -9.98
C GLN A 79 -0.53 -2.35 -11.18
N PRO A 80 -1.29 -2.06 -12.24
CA PRO A 80 -1.42 -2.97 -13.39
C PRO A 80 -0.10 -3.44 -13.98
N TRP A 81 0.85 -2.52 -14.17
CA TRP A 81 2.17 -2.85 -14.67
C TRP A 81 2.97 -3.72 -13.70
N SER A 82 2.89 -3.44 -12.40
CA SER A 82 3.54 -4.27 -11.38
C SER A 82 2.99 -5.69 -11.40
N ILE A 83 1.67 -5.89 -11.45
CA ILE A 83 1.05 -7.21 -11.46
C ILE A 83 1.40 -7.97 -12.74
N VAL A 84 1.10 -7.40 -13.91
CA VAL A 84 1.28 -8.10 -15.18
C VAL A 84 2.76 -8.28 -15.51
N GLY A 85 3.53 -7.18 -15.47
CA GLY A 85 4.96 -7.20 -15.74
C GLY A 85 5.73 -8.03 -14.73
N GLY A 86 5.45 -7.81 -13.44
CA GLY A 86 6.13 -8.51 -12.35
C GLY A 86 5.95 -10.02 -12.41
N ASN A 87 4.71 -10.51 -12.54
CA ASN A 87 4.45 -11.94 -12.66
C ASN A 87 5.07 -12.54 -13.93
N PHE A 88 4.86 -11.89 -15.08
CA PHE A 88 5.28 -12.43 -16.37
C PHE A 88 6.81 -12.45 -16.56
N ILE A 89 7.46 -11.35 -16.22
CA ILE A 89 8.93 -11.24 -16.29
C ILE A 89 9.58 -12.23 -15.34
N SER A 90 9.07 -12.34 -14.12
CA SER A 90 9.58 -13.31 -13.14
C SER A 90 9.41 -14.74 -13.60
N ALA A 91 8.28 -15.06 -14.24
CA ALA A 91 8.03 -16.38 -14.82
C ALA A 91 9.05 -16.70 -15.95
N ILE A 92 9.35 -15.73 -16.81
CA ILE A 92 10.37 -15.90 -17.87
C ILE A 92 11.74 -16.24 -17.26
N PHE A 93 12.20 -15.45 -16.29
CA PHE A 93 13.50 -15.70 -15.65
C PHE A 93 13.50 -17.00 -14.85
N GLY A 94 12.38 -17.34 -14.20
CA GLY A 94 12.21 -18.63 -13.55
C GLY A 94 12.39 -19.81 -14.51
N VAL A 95 11.75 -19.75 -15.67
CA VAL A 95 11.89 -20.77 -16.73
C VAL A 95 13.32 -20.85 -17.26
N VAL A 96 13.94 -19.70 -17.57
CA VAL A 96 15.33 -19.66 -18.06
C VAL A 96 16.29 -20.30 -17.07
N VAL A 97 16.17 -19.98 -15.79
CA VAL A 97 17.01 -20.56 -14.73
C VAL A 97 16.73 -22.05 -14.54
N ALA A 98 15.44 -22.46 -14.58
CA ALA A 98 15.05 -23.87 -14.45
C ALA A 98 15.65 -24.75 -15.57
N GLN A 99 15.82 -24.21 -16.78
CA GLN A 99 16.46 -24.91 -17.88
C GLN A 99 17.99 -24.98 -17.74
N ALA A 100 18.61 -23.97 -17.15
CA ALA A 100 20.06 -23.85 -17.05
C ALA A 100 20.64 -24.55 -15.83
N ILE A 101 19.91 -24.56 -14.69
CA ILE A 101 20.39 -25.02 -13.40
C ILE A 101 19.58 -26.23 -12.96
N ARG A 102 20.27 -27.36 -12.77
CA ARG A 102 19.64 -28.66 -12.39
C ARG A 102 19.42 -28.82 -10.88
N GLU A 103 20.23 -28.14 -10.06
CA GLU A 103 20.11 -28.21 -8.61
C GLU A 103 18.95 -27.31 -8.17
N PRO A 104 17.85 -27.87 -7.55
CA PRO A 104 16.61 -27.13 -7.35
C PRO A 104 16.73 -25.95 -6.40
N ALA A 105 17.51 -26.07 -5.32
CA ALA A 105 17.64 -24.98 -4.34
C ALA A 105 18.42 -23.79 -4.93
N LEU A 106 19.50 -24.07 -5.66
CA LEU A 106 20.28 -23.05 -6.35
C LEU A 106 19.44 -22.39 -7.47
N ALA A 107 18.72 -23.19 -8.26
CA ALA A 107 17.81 -22.68 -9.29
C ALA A 107 16.74 -21.76 -8.70
N ALA A 108 16.09 -22.16 -7.63
CA ALA A 108 15.09 -21.35 -6.93
C ALA A 108 15.67 -20.04 -6.41
N ALA A 109 16.83 -20.07 -5.75
CA ALA A 109 17.50 -18.88 -5.24
C ALA A 109 17.88 -17.91 -6.37
N LEU A 110 18.49 -18.43 -7.46
CA LEU A 110 18.86 -17.60 -8.62
C LEU A 110 17.66 -17.05 -9.36
N ALA A 111 16.59 -17.82 -9.55
CA ALA A 111 15.38 -17.39 -10.22
C ALA A 111 14.72 -16.23 -9.46
N VAL A 112 14.55 -16.36 -8.14
CA VAL A 112 13.90 -15.31 -7.33
C VAL A 112 14.78 -14.07 -7.23
N SER A 113 16.09 -14.21 -6.99
CA SER A 113 17.00 -13.06 -6.90
C SER A 113 17.10 -12.28 -8.21
N THR A 114 17.18 -12.98 -9.33
CA THR A 114 17.18 -12.37 -10.67
C THR A 114 15.84 -11.69 -10.95
N ALA A 115 14.72 -12.32 -10.61
CA ALA A 115 13.40 -11.73 -10.75
C ALA A 115 13.28 -10.42 -9.97
N ILE A 116 13.72 -10.37 -8.71
CA ILE A 116 13.72 -9.14 -7.89
C ILE A 116 14.53 -8.03 -8.58
N LEU A 117 15.74 -8.35 -9.03
CA LEU A 117 16.61 -7.37 -9.70
C LEU A 117 15.95 -6.83 -10.98
N VAL A 118 15.46 -7.71 -11.83
CA VAL A 118 14.88 -7.30 -13.13
C VAL A 118 13.57 -6.55 -12.95
N MET A 119 12.70 -6.99 -12.06
CA MET A 119 11.47 -6.25 -11.71
C MET A 119 11.78 -4.85 -11.18
N SER A 120 12.81 -4.71 -10.35
CA SER A 120 13.23 -3.41 -9.80
C SER A 120 13.73 -2.48 -10.92
N LEU A 121 14.56 -2.98 -11.84
CA LEU A 121 15.07 -2.21 -12.98
C LEU A 121 13.95 -1.78 -13.94
N LEU A 122 12.96 -2.65 -14.16
CA LEU A 122 11.83 -2.38 -15.05
C LEU A 122 10.66 -1.67 -14.36
N ARG A 123 10.84 -1.27 -13.10
CA ARG A 123 9.81 -0.58 -12.29
C ARG A 123 8.47 -1.33 -12.22
N CYS A 124 8.54 -2.65 -12.15
CA CYS A 124 7.38 -3.52 -12.00
C CYS A 124 7.53 -4.48 -10.81
N LEU A 125 8.15 -3.99 -9.74
CA LEU A 125 8.34 -4.80 -8.54
C LEU A 125 6.99 -5.25 -8.00
N HIS A 126 6.82 -6.58 -7.93
CA HIS A 126 5.59 -7.23 -7.51
C HIS A 126 5.93 -8.49 -6.71
N PRO A 127 5.75 -8.48 -5.39
CA PRO A 127 6.18 -9.62 -4.54
C PRO A 127 5.67 -10.99 -4.99
N PRO A 128 4.41 -11.14 -5.47
CA PRO A 128 3.95 -12.41 -6.04
C PRO A 128 4.74 -12.88 -7.26
N GLY A 129 5.43 -11.97 -7.98
CA GLY A 129 6.35 -12.35 -9.06
C GLY A 129 7.48 -13.27 -8.60
N GLY A 130 7.99 -13.08 -7.36
CA GLY A 130 8.94 -14.02 -6.78
C GLY A 130 8.37 -15.45 -6.68
N ALA A 131 7.10 -15.57 -6.30
CA ALA A 131 6.40 -16.86 -6.31
C ALA A 131 6.17 -17.40 -7.73
N ALA A 132 6.00 -16.54 -8.74
CA ALA A 132 5.90 -16.97 -10.14
C ALA A 132 7.23 -17.56 -10.64
N ALA A 133 8.37 -16.92 -10.32
CA ALA A 133 9.70 -17.45 -10.63
C ALA A 133 9.94 -18.79 -9.92
N LEU A 134 9.60 -18.89 -8.65
CA LEU A 134 9.71 -20.12 -7.87
C LEU A 134 8.83 -21.24 -8.43
N SER A 135 7.59 -20.93 -8.80
CA SER A 135 6.66 -21.89 -9.42
C SER A 135 7.18 -22.42 -10.75
N ALA A 136 7.87 -21.58 -11.54
CA ALA A 136 8.53 -22.02 -12.76
C ALA A 136 9.61 -23.08 -12.48
N VAL A 137 10.45 -22.85 -11.48
CA VAL A 137 11.53 -23.80 -11.12
C VAL A 137 10.96 -25.10 -10.58
N LEU A 138 10.04 -25.05 -9.62
CA LEU A 138 9.49 -26.22 -8.97
C LEU A 138 8.54 -27.04 -9.87
N GLY A 139 7.84 -26.35 -10.77
CA GLY A 139 6.88 -26.98 -11.68
C GLY A 139 7.45 -27.39 -13.03
N TRP A 140 8.73 -27.06 -13.34
CA TRP A 140 9.31 -27.22 -14.67
C TRP A 140 9.18 -28.64 -15.25
N GLN A 141 9.38 -29.65 -14.45
CA GLN A 141 9.27 -31.06 -14.87
C GLN A 141 7.83 -31.51 -15.12
N GLY A 142 6.85 -30.80 -14.57
CA GLY A 142 5.42 -31.07 -14.76
C GLY A 142 4.79 -30.39 -15.98
N PHE A 143 5.46 -29.36 -16.51
CA PHE A 143 4.99 -28.67 -17.71
C PHE A 143 5.55 -29.41 -18.95
N SER A 144 4.89 -30.28 -19.56
CA SER A 144 5.18 -31.04 -20.81
C SER A 144 6.42 -30.60 -21.65
N GLY A 145 7.36 -29.86 -21.08
CA GLY A 145 8.57 -29.29 -21.71
C GLY A 145 8.30 -28.04 -22.57
N HIS A 146 7.07 -27.58 -22.68
CA HIS A 146 6.73 -26.39 -23.45
C HIS A 146 6.68 -25.14 -22.56
N VAL A 147 7.56 -24.19 -22.79
CA VAL A 147 7.63 -22.91 -22.07
C VAL A 147 6.28 -22.18 -22.09
N ALA A 148 5.56 -22.27 -23.19
CA ALA A 148 4.25 -21.64 -23.37
C ALA A 148 3.20 -22.18 -22.39
N ASP A 149 3.27 -23.46 -21.98
CA ASP A 149 2.31 -24.09 -21.07
C ASP A 149 2.34 -23.47 -19.68
N PHE A 150 3.40 -22.78 -19.33
CA PHE A 150 3.52 -22.01 -18.10
C PHE A 150 3.37 -20.51 -18.31
N LEU A 151 4.04 -19.93 -19.30
CA LEU A 151 4.04 -18.48 -19.50
C LEU A 151 2.69 -17.92 -19.93
N VAL A 152 1.93 -18.65 -20.79
CA VAL A 152 0.61 -18.20 -21.24
C VAL A 152 -0.40 -18.13 -20.08
N PRO A 153 -0.56 -19.16 -19.23
CA PRO A 153 -1.36 -19.05 -18.01
C PRO A 153 -0.96 -17.90 -17.09
N VAL A 154 0.34 -17.69 -16.84
CA VAL A 154 0.82 -16.58 -16.00
C VAL A 154 0.36 -15.23 -16.55
N LEU A 155 0.55 -15.02 -17.84
CA LEU A 155 0.19 -13.77 -18.52
C LEU A 155 -1.32 -13.55 -18.50
N LEU A 156 -2.12 -14.55 -18.92
CA LEU A 156 -3.56 -14.42 -19.02
C LEU A 156 -4.21 -14.28 -17.65
N ASN A 157 -3.79 -15.06 -16.64
CA ASN A 157 -4.28 -14.91 -15.27
C ASN A 157 -4.04 -13.49 -14.75
N SER A 158 -2.84 -12.94 -14.97
CA SER A 158 -2.47 -11.58 -14.53
C SER A 158 -3.30 -10.51 -15.25
N LEU A 159 -3.47 -10.62 -16.56
CA LEU A 159 -4.27 -9.68 -17.36
C LEU A 159 -5.76 -9.71 -16.94
N ILE A 160 -6.33 -10.90 -16.82
CA ILE A 160 -7.72 -11.08 -16.43
C ILE A 160 -7.96 -10.56 -15.01
N LEU A 161 -7.06 -10.89 -14.06
CA LEU A 161 -7.17 -10.40 -12.69
C LEU A 161 -7.15 -8.87 -12.64
N VAL A 162 -6.23 -8.22 -13.37
CA VAL A 162 -6.15 -6.76 -13.44
C VAL A 162 -7.41 -6.17 -14.09
N ALA A 163 -7.92 -6.76 -15.17
CA ALA A 163 -9.15 -6.30 -15.83
C ALA A 163 -10.36 -6.37 -14.87
N ILE A 164 -10.51 -7.48 -14.15
CA ILE A 164 -11.56 -7.64 -13.13
C ILE A 164 -11.34 -6.65 -11.98
N GLY A 165 -10.11 -6.45 -11.53
CA GLY A 165 -9.77 -5.47 -10.50
C GLY A 165 -10.16 -4.04 -10.90
N MET A 166 -9.85 -3.62 -12.13
CA MET A 166 -10.26 -2.32 -12.65
C MET A 166 -11.79 -2.17 -12.67
N LEU A 167 -12.50 -3.20 -13.12
CA LEU A 167 -13.96 -3.20 -13.12
C LEU A 167 -14.53 -3.16 -11.69
N PHE A 168 -14.00 -3.96 -10.80
CA PHE A 168 -14.44 -4.04 -9.40
C PHE A 168 -14.24 -2.72 -8.67
N HIS A 169 -13.07 -2.11 -8.79
CA HIS A 169 -12.75 -0.85 -8.11
C HIS A 169 -13.53 0.35 -8.64
N ARG A 170 -14.11 0.25 -9.83
CA ARG A 170 -15.06 1.25 -10.32
C ARG A 170 -16.29 1.39 -9.41
N PHE A 171 -16.65 0.33 -8.68
CA PHE A 171 -17.81 0.27 -7.78
C PHE A 171 -17.43 0.22 -6.28
N SER A 172 -16.19 -0.11 -5.94
CA SER A 172 -15.76 -0.26 -4.54
C SER A 172 -15.50 1.07 -3.82
N GLY A 173 -15.41 2.18 -4.56
CA GLY A 173 -15.04 3.49 -4.03
C GLY A 173 -13.53 3.75 -3.95
N HIS A 174 -12.69 2.78 -4.34
CA HIS A 174 -11.24 2.95 -4.43
C HIS A 174 -10.81 3.34 -5.85
N SER A 175 -9.76 4.17 -5.96
CA SER A 175 -9.17 4.50 -7.26
C SER A 175 -8.24 3.35 -7.70
N TYR A 176 -8.52 2.76 -8.88
CA TYR A 176 -7.62 1.77 -9.48
C TYR A 176 -7.68 1.86 -11.02
N PRO A 177 -6.58 1.98 -11.75
CA PRO A 177 -5.22 2.21 -11.24
C PRO A 177 -5.15 3.40 -10.29
N HIS A 178 -4.35 3.27 -9.22
CA HIS A 178 -4.29 4.29 -8.19
C HIS A 178 -3.69 5.59 -8.72
N ARG A 179 -4.30 6.70 -8.31
CA ARG A 179 -3.76 8.06 -8.51
C ARG A 179 -3.99 8.84 -7.24
N ALA A 180 -2.96 9.48 -6.73
CA ALA A 180 -3.08 10.44 -5.64
C ALA A 180 -4.08 11.53 -6.04
N ARG A 181 -5.15 11.70 -5.26
CA ARG A 181 -6.18 12.72 -5.52
C ARG A 181 -6.41 13.55 -4.28
N PRO A 182 -6.52 14.87 -4.42
CA PRO A 182 -7.03 15.72 -3.34
C PRO A 182 -8.40 15.21 -2.88
N VAL A 183 -8.68 15.31 -1.60
CA VAL A 183 -9.98 14.89 -1.05
C VAL A 183 -11.05 15.90 -1.45
N ASP A 184 -12.05 15.45 -2.20
CA ASP A 184 -13.16 16.31 -2.67
C ASP A 184 -13.88 17.00 -1.51
N GLY A 185 -14.28 18.27 -1.73
CA GLY A 185 -15.00 19.08 -0.74
C GLY A 185 -14.17 19.65 0.42
N LYS A 186 -12.88 19.35 0.48
CA LYS A 186 -11.95 20.04 1.38
C LYS A 186 -11.08 20.97 0.55
N ALA A 187 -10.93 22.22 1.02
CA ALA A 187 -10.15 23.25 0.33
C ALA A 187 -8.87 22.63 -0.26
N VAL A 188 -8.63 22.91 -1.55
CA VAL A 188 -7.31 22.71 -2.14
C VAL A 188 -6.38 23.44 -1.21
N LEU A 189 -5.50 22.71 -0.55
CA LEU A 189 -4.50 23.34 0.31
C LEU A 189 -3.75 24.34 -0.57
N PRO A 190 -3.64 25.62 -0.18
CA PRO A 190 -2.58 26.43 -0.74
C PRO A 190 -1.32 25.57 -0.62
N GLU A 191 -0.43 25.68 -1.58
CA GLU A 191 0.81 24.90 -1.60
C GLU A 191 1.32 24.64 -0.18
N PRO A 192 1.71 23.40 0.17
CA PRO A 192 2.07 23.06 1.54
C PRO A 192 3.03 24.13 2.04
N VAL A 193 2.61 24.86 3.06
CA VAL A 193 3.39 25.95 3.62
C VAL A 193 4.57 25.29 4.33
N GLY A 194 5.61 25.00 3.56
CA GLY A 194 6.89 24.61 4.09
C GLY A 194 7.52 23.32 3.60
N LEU A 195 6.78 22.28 3.22
CA LEU A 195 7.38 21.00 2.76
C LEU A 195 7.41 20.93 1.22
N LEU A 196 8.61 20.90 0.66
CA LEU A 196 8.89 20.62 -0.74
C LEU A 196 9.07 19.10 -0.96
N MET A 197 8.96 18.64 -2.19
CA MET A 197 9.26 17.23 -2.53
C MET A 197 10.71 16.86 -2.19
N ASP A 198 11.63 17.80 -2.31
CA ASP A 198 13.04 17.61 -1.95
C ASP A 198 13.25 17.38 -0.44
N ASP A 199 12.40 17.96 0.41
CA ASP A 199 12.43 17.72 1.86
C ASP A 199 11.98 16.30 2.19
N ILE A 200 11.00 15.79 1.46
CA ILE A 200 10.52 14.40 1.57
C ILE A 200 11.60 13.43 1.12
N ASP A 201 12.27 13.73 0.00
CA ASP A 201 13.38 12.90 -0.50
C ASP A 201 14.55 12.90 0.47
N GLY A 202 14.87 14.06 1.07
CA GLY A 202 15.87 14.17 2.13
C GLY A 202 15.52 13.32 3.35
N ALA A 203 14.28 13.42 3.82
CA ALA A 203 13.81 12.63 4.97
C ALA A 203 13.83 11.12 4.70
N LEU A 204 13.46 10.69 3.49
CA LEU A 204 13.54 9.27 3.08
C LEU A 204 15.01 8.80 3.02
N ALA A 205 15.91 9.64 2.54
CA ALA A 205 17.34 9.33 2.52
C ALA A 205 17.92 9.21 3.95
N ASP A 206 17.50 10.09 4.86
CA ASP A 206 17.94 10.04 6.28
C ASP A 206 17.44 8.77 6.99
N LEU A 207 16.23 8.31 6.67
CA LEU A 207 15.67 7.08 7.24
C LEU A 207 16.35 5.82 6.70
N GLY A 208 16.83 5.84 5.45
CA GLY A 208 17.52 4.73 4.80
C GLY A 208 16.65 3.48 4.59
N GLU A 209 15.33 3.62 4.65
CA GLU A 209 14.36 2.53 4.53
C GLU A 209 13.44 2.74 3.31
N THR A 210 12.92 1.63 2.77
CA THR A 210 11.97 1.66 1.65
C THR A 210 10.55 1.44 2.16
N PHE A 211 9.64 2.35 1.80
CA PHE A 211 8.22 2.29 2.18
C PHE A 211 7.35 1.93 0.97
N ASP A 212 6.30 1.13 1.20
CA ASP A 212 5.29 0.78 0.19
C ASP A 212 4.24 1.88 0.07
N ILE A 213 4.70 3.08 -0.32
CA ILE A 213 3.85 4.25 -0.55
C ILE A 213 4.43 5.06 -1.71
N SER A 214 3.57 5.64 -2.56
CA SER A 214 4.04 6.57 -3.59
C SER A 214 4.48 7.89 -2.97
N ARG A 215 5.43 8.59 -3.63
CA ARG A 215 5.87 9.92 -3.19
C ARG A 215 4.73 10.92 -3.15
N GLU A 216 3.83 10.84 -4.12
CA GLU A 216 2.66 11.71 -4.25
C GLU A 216 1.67 11.48 -3.10
N ASP A 217 1.44 10.22 -2.71
CA ASP A 217 0.58 9.89 -1.57
C ASP A 217 1.22 10.31 -0.24
N LEU A 218 2.54 10.14 -0.11
CA LEU A 218 3.27 10.58 1.07
C LEU A 218 3.21 12.11 1.22
N ALA A 219 3.42 12.85 0.13
CA ALA A 219 3.29 14.31 0.13
C ALA A 219 1.87 14.75 0.50
N LEU A 220 0.85 14.10 -0.07
CA LEU A 220 -0.55 14.37 0.25
C LEU A 220 -0.87 14.08 1.72
N LEU A 221 -0.36 12.97 2.27
CA LEU A 221 -0.54 12.60 3.66
C LEU A 221 0.09 13.63 4.60
N LEU A 222 1.32 14.05 4.33
CA LEU A 222 2.04 15.05 5.13
C LEU A 222 1.34 16.40 5.07
N ALA A 223 0.95 16.88 3.90
CA ALA A 223 0.19 18.12 3.75
C ALA A 223 -1.15 18.09 4.53
N ARG A 224 -1.84 16.95 4.54
CA ARG A 224 -3.05 16.77 5.35
C ARG A 224 -2.78 16.78 6.85
N ALA A 225 -1.69 16.14 7.27
CA ALA A 225 -1.27 16.15 8.68
C ALA A 225 -0.98 17.57 9.17
N GLU A 226 -0.32 18.41 8.37
CA GLU A 226 -0.06 19.82 8.67
C GLU A 226 -1.35 20.63 8.89
N VAL A 227 -2.35 20.46 8.03
CA VAL A 227 -3.66 21.14 8.18
C VAL A 227 -4.33 20.76 9.49
N HIS A 228 -4.31 19.48 9.84
CA HIS A 228 -4.87 19.03 11.11
C HIS A 228 -4.09 19.56 12.31
N ALA A 229 -2.76 19.65 12.21
CA ALA A 229 -1.90 20.22 13.23
C ALA A 229 -2.19 21.73 13.43
N ALA A 230 -2.26 22.50 12.33
CA ALA A 230 -2.60 23.92 12.36
C ALA A 230 -3.98 24.18 12.97
N ALA A 231 -4.99 23.40 12.58
CA ALA A 231 -6.33 23.50 13.15
C ALA A 231 -6.37 23.20 14.66
N ARG A 232 -5.58 22.23 15.12
CA ARG A 232 -5.45 21.89 16.54
C ARG A 232 -4.80 23.04 17.32
N ILE A 233 -3.71 23.60 16.80
CA ILE A 233 -2.99 24.72 17.44
C ILE A 233 -3.90 25.94 17.54
N ALA A 234 -4.63 26.28 16.47
CA ALA A 234 -5.58 27.39 16.48
C ALA A 234 -6.67 27.22 17.56
N LYS A 235 -7.26 26.03 17.68
CA LYS A 235 -8.26 25.73 18.73
C LYS A 235 -7.68 25.89 20.14
N THR A 236 -6.47 25.42 20.36
CA THR A 236 -5.79 25.52 21.67
C THR A 236 -5.49 26.98 22.03
N SER A 237 -5.07 27.79 21.04
CA SER A 237 -4.79 29.22 21.24
C SER A 237 -6.06 30.01 21.57
N ILE A 238 -7.18 29.72 20.92
CA ILE A 238 -8.48 30.34 21.19
C ILE A 238 -8.96 29.98 22.61
N ALA A 239 -8.85 28.71 23.01
CA ALA A 239 -9.21 28.25 24.34
C ALA A 239 -8.37 28.94 25.45
N ALA A 240 -7.06 29.09 25.21
CA ALA A 240 -6.17 29.78 26.16
C ALA A 240 -6.44 31.28 26.23
N ALA A 241 -6.84 31.92 25.13
CA ALA A 241 -7.23 33.34 25.12
C ALA A 241 -8.59 33.58 25.84
N GLY A 242 -9.53 32.63 25.69
CA GLY A 242 -10.84 32.68 26.37
C GLY A 242 -10.74 32.57 27.90
N THR A 243 -9.78 31.79 28.39
CA THR A 243 -9.57 31.60 29.85
C THR A 243 -8.93 32.81 30.53
N LYS A 244 -8.25 33.68 29.77
CA LYS A 244 -7.62 34.92 30.30
C LYS A 244 -8.57 36.12 30.38
N ARG A 245 -9.82 36.02 29.96
CA ARG A 245 -10.79 37.12 29.88
C ARG A 245 -11.89 37.05 30.96
N THR A 246 -11.56 36.76 32.23
CA THR A 246 -12.46 37.06 33.34
C THR A 246 -11.77 38.08 34.25
N PRO A 247 -11.87 39.41 33.98
CA PRO A 247 -11.51 40.40 34.94
C PRO A 247 -12.63 40.41 36.03
N GLY A 248 -12.22 40.23 37.27
CA GLY A 248 -13.10 40.28 38.39
C GLY A 248 -13.99 41.56 38.38
N ARG A 249 -15.29 41.35 38.38
CA ARG A 249 -16.27 42.40 38.60
C ARG A 249 -16.09 42.88 40.04
N LYS A 250 -15.31 43.95 40.23
CA LYS A 250 -15.31 44.69 41.50
C LYS A 250 -16.72 45.18 41.77
N SER A 251 -17.36 44.66 42.81
CA SER A 251 -18.57 45.22 43.38
C SER A 251 -18.25 46.62 43.88
N VAL A 252 -18.80 47.63 43.21
CA VAL A 252 -18.85 49.02 43.78
C VAL A 252 -19.89 49.01 44.85
N SER A 253 -19.45 49.14 46.11
CA SER A 253 -20.31 49.41 47.26
C SER A 253 -20.95 50.79 47.10
N ALA A 254 -22.26 50.86 47.27
CA ALA A 254 -23.02 52.11 47.30
C ALA A 254 -22.65 52.97 48.52
N PRO A 255 -22.65 54.33 48.44
CA PRO A 255 -22.36 55.19 49.58
C PRO A 255 -23.52 55.23 50.50
N GLU A 256 -23.17 55.15 51.77
CA GLU A 256 -24.04 55.28 52.96
C GLU A 256 -24.73 56.68 53.02
N ALA A 257 -26.04 56.69 53.21
CA ALA A 257 -26.81 57.91 53.42
C ALA A 257 -26.62 58.46 54.81
N ILE A 258 -26.29 59.74 54.92
CA ILE A 258 -26.20 60.52 56.20
C ILE A 258 -27.63 60.84 56.75
N PRO A 259 -27.90 60.64 58.04
CA PRO A 259 -29.19 60.99 58.58
C PRO A 259 -29.25 62.48 59.01
N ARG A 260 -30.40 63.07 58.84
CA ARG A 260 -30.82 64.26 59.60
C ARG A 260 -31.75 63.88 60.68
#